data_7582554546d2426b9e398a8301041175
#
_entry.id   7582554546d2426b9e398a8301041175
#
_cell.length_a   1.000
_cell.length_b   1.000
_cell.length_c   1.000
_cell.angle_alpha   90.00
_cell.angle_beta   90.00
_cell.angle_gamma   90.00
#
_symmetry.space_group_name_H-M   'P 1'
#
loop_
_entity.id
_entity.type
_entity.pdbx_description
1 polymer ?
#
loop_
_entity_poly.entity_id
_entity_poly.type
_entity_poly.pdbx_seq_one_letter_code
_entity_poly.pdbx_strand_id
1 'polypeptide(L)'
;MTVMAESASDSRQLASNGDALYRFSSQALLAIVWTSSFIFGLYILANYAAAYFENDLLRWNNVLPEIYDPSQPQASIGIGLHFAAGGFILVLGGMQLIDSIRSNYPRVHHWTGRLYIFLSMVAAIGGLSFIAIKGTVGGLVMDIGFSLYGVLMFVAAVQTVRYAIARQLLNHQAWAWRLYALAIGSWLYRMDYGLWLILTDWVGHTEEFDGWFDHIMAFFFYIPNLL
;
A
#
# COMPACT_ATOMS: atom_id res chain seq x y z
N MET A 1 -50.36 -0.06 24.36
CA MET A 1 -49.90 -0.60 23.07
C MET A 1 -49.14 0.43 22.24
N THR A 2 -49.53 1.69 22.24
CA THR A 2 -48.92 2.78 21.44
C THR A 2 -47.48 3.09 21.81
N VAL A 3 -47.10 3.14 23.08
CA VAL A 3 -45.72 3.46 23.54
C VAL A 3 -44.66 2.41 23.14
N MET A 4 -45.05 1.12 23.11
CA MET A 4 -44.13 0.06 22.66
C MET A 4 -43.89 0.08 21.13
N ALA A 5 -44.89 0.51 20.35
CA ALA A 5 -44.77 0.65 18.91
C ALA A 5 -43.87 1.84 18.53
N GLU A 6 -43.97 2.93 19.27
CA GLU A 6 -43.16 4.15 19.09
C GLU A 6 -41.68 3.91 19.44
N SER A 7 -41.40 3.21 20.53
CA SER A 7 -40.04 2.79 20.94
C SER A 7 -39.40 1.84 19.92
N ALA A 8 -40.18 0.95 19.31
CA ALA A 8 -39.71 0.04 18.28
C ALA A 8 -39.46 0.74 16.93
N SER A 9 -40.19 1.79 16.60
CA SER A 9 -39.97 2.62 15.41
C SER A 9 -38.68 3.46 15.55
N ASP A 10 -38.49 4.10 16.71
CA ASP A 10 -37.31 4.90 17.01
C ASP A 10 -36.01 4.06 17.00
N SER A 11 -36.05 2.86 17.58
CA SER A 11 -34.87 1.97 17.55
C SER A 11 -34.53 1.48 16.15
N ARG A 12 -35.51 1.22 15.27
CA ARG A 12 -35.26 0.88 13.85
C ARG A 12 -34.70 2.07 13.05
N GLN A 13 -35.18 3.26 13.34
CA GLN A 13 -34.74 4.48 12.68
C GLN A 13 -33.30 4.84 13.09
N LEU A 14 -32.95 4.67 14.36
CA LEU A 14 -31.57 4.82 14.86
C LEU A 14 -30.61 3.79 14.24
N ALA A 15 -31.03 2.54 14.14
CA ALA A 15 -30.23 1.49 13.47
C ALA A 15 -30.03 1.80 11.97
N SER A 16 -31.09 2.21 11.26
CA SER A 16 -31.01 2.59 9.84
C SER A 16 -30.10 3.80 9.61
N ASN A 17 -30.16 4.80 10.48
CA ASN A 17 -29.28 5.97 10.40
C ASN A 17 -27.82 5.61 10.71
N GLY A 18 -27.58 4.72 11.67
CA GLY A 18 -26.26 4.19 11.97
C GLY A 18 -25.63 3.44 10.79
N ASP A 19 -26.41 2.57 10.14
CA ASP A 19 -25.96 1.85 8.94
C ASP A 19 -25.66 2.79 7.76
N ALA A 20 -26.50 3.82 7.56
CA ALA A 20 -26.27 4.81 6.51
C ALA A 20 -25.00 5.64 6.76
N LEU A 21 -24.79 6.08 8.00
CA LEU A 21 -23.58 6.80 8.41
C LEU A 21 -22.32 5.94 8.24
N TYR A 22 -22.37 4.68 8.67
CA TYR A 22 -21.27 3.74 8.51
C TYR A 22 -20.90 3.53 7.04
N ARG A 23 -21.89 3.30 6.17
CA ARG A 23 -21.65 3.14 4.71
C ARG A 23 -21.05 4.41 4.10
N PHE A 24 -21.61 5.57 4.43
CA PHE A 24 -21.07 6.85 3.94
C PHE A 24 -19.62 7.06 4.39
N SER A 25 -19.35 6.87 5.68
CA SER A 25 -17.99 7.04 6.24
C SER A 25 -16.98 6.08 5.62
N SER A 26 -17.37 4.80 5.43
CA SER A 26 -16.51 3.80 4.79
C SER A 26 -16.22 4.13 3.34
N GLN A 27 -17.23 4.58 2.57
CA GLN A 27 -17.04 4.97 1.17
C GLN A 27 -16.21 6.25 1.06
N ALA A 28 -16.44 7.23 1.92
CA ALA A 28 -15.65 8.46 1.95
C ALA A 28 -14.18 8.18 2.29
N LEU A 29 -13.93 7.33 3.31
CA LEU A 29 -12.58 6.93 3.67
C LEU A 29 -11.88 6.20 2.51
N LEU A 30 -12.54 5.23 1.89
CA LEU A 30 -11.99 4.51 0.74
C LEU A 30 -11.67 5.47 -0.43
N ALA A 31 -12.56 6.42 -0.72
CA ALA A 31 -12.34 7.42 -1.76
C ALA A 31 -11.13 8.32 -1.45
N ILE A 32 -10.99 8.78 -0.21
CA ILE A 32 -9.85 9.62 0.23
C ILE A 32 -8.55 8.83 0.13
N VAL A 33 -8.51 7.62 0.68
CA VAL A 33 -7.32 6.76 0.65
C VAL A 33 -6.91 6.45 -0.79
N TRP A 34 -7.86 6.06 -1.64
CA TRP A 34 -7.53 5.75 -3.03
C TRP A 34 -7.10 7.00 -3.81
N THR A 35 -7.80 8.12 -3.70
CA THR A 35 -7.45 9.35 -4.43
C THR A 35 -6.06 9.84 -4.04
N SER A 36 -5.75 9.87 -2.73
CA SER A 36 -4.44 10.32 -2.26
C SER A 36 -3.31 9.34 -2.61
N SER A 37 -3.54 8.03 -2.49
CA SER A 37 -2.56 7.02 -2.92
C SER A 37 -2.38 7.00 -4.46
N PHE A 38 -3.44 7.28 -5.24
CA PHE A 38 -3.37 7.43 -6.68
C PHE A 38 -2.49 8.62 -7.08
N ILE A 39 -2.71 9.80 -6.47
CA ILE A 39 -1.88 10.98 -6.72
C ILE A 39 -0.42 10.69 -6.35
N PHE A 40 -0.19 10.03 -5.22
CA PHE A 40 1.15 9.62 -4.81
C PHE A 40 1.79 8.62 -5.79
N GLY A 41 1.02 7.67 -6.31
CA GLY A 41 1.48 6.73 -7.36
C GLY A 41 1.89 7.45 -8.65
N LEU A 42 1.11 8.43 -9.09
CA LEU A 42 1.47 9.28 -10.24
C LEU A 42 2.73 10.10 -9.97
N TYR A 43 2.88 10.65 -8.77
CA TYR A 43 4.10 11.35 -8.37
C TYR A 43 5.34 10.45 -8.46
N ILE A 44 5.26 9.22 -7.93
CA ILE A 44 6.35 8.25 -8.02
C ILE A 44 6.70 7.97 -9.48
N LEU A 45 5.69 7.61 -10.30
CA LEU A 45 5.91 7.30 -11.71
C LEU A 45 6.55 8.49 -12.45
N ALA A 46 6.03 9.70 -12.26
CA ALA A 46 6.56 10.90 -12.91
C ALA A 46 8.00 11.20 -12.48
N ASN A 47 8.30 11.17 -11.18
CA ASN A 47 9.63 11.50 -10.66
C ASN A 47 10.70 10.51 -11.12
N TYR A 48 10.42 9.20 -11.00
CA TYR A 48 11.41 8.17 -11.35
C TYR A 48 11.51 7.95 -12.86
N ALA A 49 10.40 8.06 -13.60
CA ALA A 49 10.44 7.99 -15.06
C ALA A 49 11.14 9.22 -15.68
N ALA A 50 10.88 10.43 -15.16
CA ALA A 50 11.57 11.64 -15.65
C ALA A 50 13.09 11.50 -15.52
N ALA A 51 13.57 11.10 -14.33
CA ALA A 51 15.00 10.88 -14.09
C ALA A 51 15.61 9.85 -15.07
N TYR A 52 14.87 8.78 -15.39
CA TYR A 52 15.31 7.77 -16.35
C TYR A 52 15.41 8.33 -17.78
N PHE A 53 14.39 9.06 -18.26
CA PHE A 53 14.36 9.62 -19.61
C PHE A 53 15.34 10.79 -19.78
N GLU A 54 15.62 11.54 -18.72
CA GLU A 54 16.59 12.62 -18.68
C GLU A 54 18.04 12.12 -18.50
N ASN A 55 18.24 10.81 -18.33
CA ASN A 55 19.53 10.19 -18.01
C ASN A 55 20.17 10.74 -16.71
N ASP A 56 19.35 11.18 -15.78
CA ASP A 56 19.76 11.72 -14.48
C ASP A 56 19.29 10.82 -13.33
N LEU A 57 19.77 9.57 -13.28
CA LEU A 57 19.41 8.60 -12.25
C LEU A 57 19.91 8.99 -10.85
N LEU A 58 20.94 9.86 -10.77
CA LEU A 58 21.41 10.42 -9.49
C LEU A 58 20.31 11.24 -8.79
N ARG A 59 19.35 11.78 -9.53
CA ARG A 59 18.18 12.46 -9.00
C ARG A 59 17.34 11.59 -8.03
N TRP A 60 17.40 10.26 -8.17
CA TRP A 60 16.74 9.36 -7.23
C TRP A 60 17.26 9.52 -5.81
N ASN A 61 18.55 9.86 -5.67
CA ASN A 61 19.21 10.06 -4.38
C ASN A 61 18.79 11.36 -3.65
N ASN A 62 18.03 12.24 -4.32
CA ASN A 62 17.43 13.42 -3.68
C ASN A 62 16.23 13.05 -2.78
N VAL A 63 15.64 11.88 -2.97
CA VAL A 63 14.51 11.41 -2.15
C VAL A 63 14.99 10.64 -0.93
N LEU A 64 15.91 9.73 -1.13
CA LEU A 64 16.61 8.99 -0.08
C LEU A 64 18.06 8.78 -0.52
N PRO A 65 19.03 8.96 0.38
CA PRO A 65 20.44 8.77 0.04
C PRO A 65 20.69 7.37 -0.53
N GLU A 66 21.61 7.29 -1.49
CA GLU A 66 22.13 6.03 -2.00
C GLU A 66 21.13 5.06 -2.64
N ILE A 67 19.96 5.49 -3.08
CA ILE A 67 19.01 4.63 -3.81
C ILE A 67 19.61 4.17 -5.15
N TYR A 68 20.22 5.09 -5.89
CA TYR A 68 20.94 4.79 -7.13
C TYR A 68 22.43 4.77 -6.86
N ASP A 69 23.06 3.65 -7.24
CA ASP A 69 24.50 3.45 -7.13
C ASP A 69 25.03 2.83 -8.44
N PRO A 70 25.82 3.58 -9.23
CA PRO A 70 26.42 3.05 -10.47
C PRO A 70 27.33 1.85 -10.25
N SER A 71 27.92 1.70 -9.05
CA SER A 71 28.78 0.56 -8.72
C SER A 71 28.01 -0.72 -8.42
N GLN A 72 26.69 -0.61 -8.12
CA GLN A 72 25.80 -1.72 -7.80
C GLN A 72 24.55 -1.73 -8.71
N PRO A 73 24.72 -2.00 -10.01
CA PRO A 73 23.64 -1.90 -10.98
C PRO A 73 22.47 -2.85 -10.69
N GLN A 74 22.72 -4.02 -10.06
CA GLN A 74 21.67 -4.97 -9.70
C GLN A 74 20.74 -4.39 -8.62
N ALA A 75 21.27 -3.70 -7.61
CA ALA A 75 20.47 -3.02 -6.59
C ALA A 75 19.64 -1.88 -7.22
N SER A 76 20.28 -1.07 -8.08
CA SER A 76 19.62 0.03 -8.79
C SER A 76 18.49 -0.45 -9.70
N ILE A 77 18.67 -1.58 -10.42
CA ILE A 77 17.59 -2.20 -11.21
C ILE A 77 16.47 -2.69 -10.29
N GLY A 78 16.79 -3.37 -9.19
CA GLY A 78 15.80 -3.88 -8.24
C GLY A 78 14.91 -2.77 -7.70
N ILE A 79 15.51 -1.68 -7.22
CA ILE A 79 14.75 -0.54 -6.67
C ILE A 79 13.97 0.22 -7.76
N GLY A 80 14.52 0.34 -8.97
CA GLY A 80 13.82 0.92 -10.12
C GLY A 80 12.55 0.14 -10.48
N LEU A 81 12.64 -1.20 -10.52
CA LEU A 81 11.49 -2.08 -10.73
C LEU A 81 10.47 -1.96 -9.58
N HIS A 82 10.96 -1.86 -8.34
CA HIS A 82 10.09 -1.64 -7.17
C HIS A 82 9.29 -0.34 -7.30
N PHE A 83 9.92 0.78 -7.66
CA PHE A 83 9.24 2.06 -7.80
C PHE A 83 8.26 2.07 -8.98
N ALA A 84 8.67 1.56 -10.14
CA ALA A 84 7.80 1.49 -11.31
C ALA A 84 6.56 0.63 -11.02
N ALA A 85 6.73 -0.59 -10.53
CA ALA A 85 5.64 -1.48 -10.18
C ALA A 85 4.81 -0.89 -9.02
N GLY A 86 5.46 -0.32 -7.99
CA GLY A 86 4.84 0.34 -6.84
C GLY A 86 3.92 1.49 -7.25
N GLY A 87 4.38 2.38 -8.13
CA GLY A 87 3.56 3.45 -8.67
C GLY A 87 2.31 2.93 -9.40
N PHE A 88 2.47 1.93 -10.26
CA PHE A 88 1.31 1.33 -10.96
C PHE A 88 0.33 0.63 -10.03
N ILE A 89 0.77 -0.09 -9.00
CA ILE A 89 -0.16 -0.73 -8.06
C ILE A 89 -0.94 0.30 -7.22
N LEU A 90 -0.36 1.43 -6.88
CA LEU A 90 -1.07 2.53 -6.21
C LEU A 90 -2.17 3.13 -7.12
N VAL A 91 -1.88 3.27 -8.41
CA VAL A 91 -2.85 3.77 -9.40
C VAL A 91 -3.98 2.76 -9.63
N LEU A 92 -3.66 1.47 -9.78
CA LEU A 92 -4.63 0.43 -10.14
C LEU A 92 -5.43 -0.12 -8.95
N GLY A 93 -4.88 -0.01 -7.73
CA GLY A 93 -5.39 -0.73 -6.56
C GLY A 93 -6.84 -0.44 -6.23
N GLY A 94 -7.23 0.84 -6.20
CA GLY A 94 -8.60 1.22 -5.88
C GLY A 94 -9.64 0.71 -6.88
N MET A 95 -9.27 0.55 -8.15
CA MET A 95 -10.17 0.00 -9.17
C MET A 95 -10.61 -1.45 -8.86
N GLN A 96 -9.77 -2.22 -8.17
CA GLN A 96 -10.07 -3.60 -7.81
C GLN A 96 -11.14 -3.72 -6.72
N LEU A 97 -11.35 -2.65 -5.94
CA LEU A 97 -12.30 -2.60 -4.82
C LEU A 97 -13.68 -2.10 -5.24
N ILE A 98 -13.83 -1.57 -6.46
CA ILE A 98 -15.09 -1.01 -6.95
C ILE A 98 -16.03 -2.14 -7.39
N ASP A 99 -17.13 -2.33 -6.65
CA ASP A 99 -18.13 -3.36 -6.93
C ASP A 99 -18.73 -3.24 -8.34
N SER A 100 -18.97 -2.02 -8.82
CA SER A 100 -19.51 -1.78 -10.18
C SER A 100 -18.57 -2.27 -11.27
N ILE A 101 -17.26 -2.17 -11.09
CA ILE A 101 -16.28 -2.70 -12.06
C ILE A 101 -16.32 -4.22 -12.04
N ARG A 102 -16.36 -4.83 -10.85
CA ARG A 102 -16.41 -6.27 -10.69
C ARG A 102 -17.70 -6.88 -11.26
N SER A 103 -18.85 -6.24 -11.05
CA SER A 103 -20.15 -6.77 -11.48
C SER A 103 -20.47 -6.47 -12.94
N ASN A 104 -20.22 -5.23 -13.39
CA ASN A 104 -20.65 -4.79 -14.74
C ASN A 104 -19.56 -5.02 -15.81
N TYR A 105 -18.28 -5.03 -15.39
CA TYR A 105 -17.13 -5.17 -16.28
C TYR A 105 -16.16 -6.26 -15.83
N PRO A 106 -16.60 -7.54 -15.70
CA PRO A 106 -15.77 -8.61 -15.13
C PRO A 106 -14.48 -8.88 -15.92
N ARG A 107 -14.47 -8.64 -17.23
CA ARG A 107 -13.25 -8.74 -18.04
C ARG A 107 -12.20 -7.72 -17.63
N VAL A 108 -12.61 -6.48 -17.36
CA VAL A 108 -11.71 -5.41 -16.89
C VAL A 108 -11.13 -5.79 -15.54
N HIS A 109 -12.00 -6.15 -14.57
CA HIS A 109 -11.57 -6.61 -13.24
C HIS A 109 -10.55 -7.77 -13.32
N HIS A 110 -10.79 -8.76 -14.15
CA HIS A 110 -9.88 -9.91 -14.30
C HIS A 110 -8.51 -9.52 -14.88
N TRP A 111 -8.48 -8.68 -15.92
CA TRP A 111 -7.22 -8.29 -16.56
C TRP A 111 -6.41 -7.32 -15.68
N THR A 112 -7.06 -6.30 -15.14
CA THR A 112 -6.40 -5.35 -14.23
C THR A 112 -5.98 -6.03 -12.92
N GLY A 113 -6.75 -7.00 -12.43
CA GLY A 113 -6.39 -7.81 -11.26
C GLY A 113 -5.16 -8.68 -11.49
N ARG A 114 -5.04 -9.34 -12.65
CA ARG A 114 -3.82 -10.09 -13.01
C ARG A 114 -2.60 -9.20 -13.09
N LEU A 115 -2.74 -8.04 -13.74
CA LEU A 115 -1.67 -7.05 -13.85
C LEU A 115 -1.27 -6.54 -12.45
N TYR A 116 -2.25 -6.22 -11.61
CA TYR A 116 -2.03 -5.77 -10.24
C TYR A 116 -1.25 -6.79 -9.41
N ILE A 117 -1.65 -8.07 -9.44
CA ILE A 117 -0.95 -9.16 -8.73
C ILE A 117 0.48 -9.33 -9.27
N PHE A 118 0.66 -9.33 -10.58
CA PHE A 118 1.99 -9.44 -11.21
C PHE A 118 2.90 -8.28 -10.77
N LEU A 119 2.42 -7.05 -10.85
CA LEU A 119 3.17 -5.86 -10.44
C LEU A 119 3.48 -5.88 -8.93
N SER A 120 2.57 -6.39 -8.10
CA SER A 120 2.82 -6.56 -6.67
C SER A 120 3.97 -7.53 -6.39
N MET A 121 4.06 -8.63 -7.15
CA MET A 121 5.19 -9.56 -7.06
C MET A 121 6.50 -8.90 -7.53
N VAL A 122 6.46 -8.15 -8.64
CA VAL A 122 7.63 -7.42 -9.15
C VAL A 122 8.12 -6.39 -8.13
N ALA A 123 7.20 -5.61 -7.53
CA ALA A 123 7.55 -4.64 -6.50
C ALA A 123 8.17 -5.31 -5.27
N ALA A 124 7.60 -6.43 -4.82
CA ALA A 124 8.13 -7.19 -3.69
C ALA A 124 9.54 -7.73 -3.97
N ILE A 125 9.74 -8.40 -5.11
CA ILE A 125 11.05 -8.96 -5.51
C ILE A 125 12.07 -7.85 -5.69
N GLY A 126 11.71 -6.74 -6.36
CA GLY A 126 12.59 -5.60 -6.59
C GLY A 126 13.07 -4.97 -5.29
N GLY A 127 12.16 -4.73 -4.33
CA GLY A 127 12.51 -4.20 -3.01
C GLY A 127 13.37 -5.18 -2.20
N LEU A 128 13.00 -6.46 -2.17
CA LEU A 128 13.79 -7.50 -1.47
C LEU A 128 15.19 -7.66 -2.06
N SER A 129 15.35 -7.60 -3.38
CA SER A 129 16.67 -7.67 -4.03
C SER A 129 17.54 -6.48 -3.67
N PHE A 130 16.96 -5.28 -3.61
CA PHE A 130 17.66 -4.07 -3.16
C PHE A 130 18.17 -4.23 -1.73
N ILE A 131 17.28 -4.61 -0.79
CA ILE A 131 17.65 -4.80 0.61
C ILE A 131 18.74 -5.87 0.76
N ALA A 132 18.63 -7.00 0.05
CA ALA A 132 19.58 -8.09 0.13
C ALA A 132 20.99 -7.71 -0.39
N ILE A 133 21.08 -6.77 -1.34
CA ILE A 133 22.36 -6.37 -1.94
C ILE A 133 22.97 -5.18 -1.20
N LYS A 134 22.14 -4.20 -0.81
CA LYS A 134 22.63 -2.91 -0.33
C LYS A 134 22.18 -2.59 1.12
N GLY A 135 21.05 -3.13 1.57
CA GLY A 135 20.40 -2.72 2.80
C GLY A 135 19.56 -1.44 2.65
N THR A 136 18.95 -1.01 3.74
CA THR A 136 18.19 0.24 3.86
C THR A 136 18.97 1.30 4.63
N VAL A 137 18.56 2.55 4.53
CA VAL A 137 19.18 3.67 5.25
C VAL A 137 19.11 3.50 6.78
N GLY A 138 18.02 2.91 7.32
CA GLY A 138 17.83 2.70 8.77
C GLY A 138 18.45 1.41 9.33
N GLY A 139 19.36 0.77 8.58
CA GLY A 139 20.14 -0.37 9.02
C GLY A 139 19.31 -1.63 9.32
N LEU A 140 19.84 -2.51 10.17
CA LEU A 140 19.33 -3.87 10.36
C LEU A 140 17.84 -3.95 10.75
N VAL A 141 17.35 -3.06 11.61
CA VAL A 141 15.95 -3.10 12.06
C VAL A 141 15.01 -2.78 10.90
N MET A 142 15.33 -1.77 10.11
CA MET A 142 14.57 -1.41 8.93
C MET A 142 14.70 -2.49 7.84
N ASP A 143 15.88 -3.08 7.65
CA ASP A 143 16.09 -4.21 6.71
C ASP A 143 15.16 -5.38 7.04
N ILE A 144 15.08 -5.76 8.32
CA ILE A 144 14.18 -6.84 8.78
C ILE A 144 12.72 -6.44 8.56
N GLY A 145 12.32 -5.24 8.96
CA GLY A 145 10.95 -4.77 8.84
C GLY A 145 10.47 -4.71 7.39
N PHE A 146 11.25 -4.10 6.51
CA PHE A 146 10.91 -3.98 5.09
C PHE A 146 11.07 -5.30 4.33
N SER A 147 12.00 -6.17 4.74
CA SER A 147 12.07 -7.53 4.17
C SER A 147 10.84 -8.34 4.52
N LEU A 148 10.39 -8.30 5.78
CA LEU A 148 9.14 -8.96 6.19
C LEU A 148 7.94 -8.41 5.42
N TYR A 149 7.85 -7.09 5.26
CA TYR A 149 6.83 -6.45 4.43
C TYR A 149 6.84 -6.96 2.99
N GLY A 150 7.99 -7.02 2.34
CA GLY A 150 8.13 -7.53 0.97
C GLY A 150 7.73 -9.01 0.86
N VAL A 151 8.14 -9.86 1.81
CA VAL A 151 7.73 -11.27 1.85
C VAL A 151 6.23 -11.42 2.03
N LEU A 152 5.62 -10.67 2.95
CA LEU A 152 4.17 -10.70 3.18
C LEU A 152 3.40 -10.23 1.94
N MET A 153 3.88 -9.20 1.24
CA MET A 153 3.28 -8.72 -0.01
C MET A 153 3.35 -9.79 -1.11
N PHE A 154 4.49 -10.45 -1.27
CA PHE A 154 4.63 -11.56 -2.22
C PHE A 154 3.68 -12.71 -1.89
N VAL A 155 3.63 -13.15 -0.62
CA VAL A 155 2.72 -14.21 -0.15
C VAL A 155 1.26 -13.82 -0.39
N ALA A 156 0.86 -12.58 -0.06
CA ALA A 156 -0.49 -12.10 -0.29
C ALA A 156 -0.86 -12.12 -1.78
N ALA A 157 0.06 -11.73 -2.67
CA ALA A 157 -0.14 -11.79 -4.12
C ALA A 157 -0.34 -13.24 -4.59
N VAL A 158 0.51 -14.17 -4.16
CA VAL A 158 0.40 -15.61 -4.50
C VAL A 158 -0.92 -16.20 -3.99
N GLN A 159 -1.31 -15.93 -2.74
CA GLN A 159 -2.55 -16.45 -2.18
C GLN A 159 -3.79 -15.87 -2.88
N THR A 160 -3.75 -14.58 -3.23
CA THR A 160 -4.84 -13.94 -3.96
C THR A 160 -5.11 -14.65 -5.29
N VAL A 161 -4.06 -14.94 -6.08
CA VAL A 161 -4.24 -15.65 -7.36
C VAL A 161 -4.61 -17.11 -7.15
N ARG A 162 -4.00 -17.79 -6.18
CA ARG A 162 -4.28 -19.20 -5.87
C ARG A 162 -5.76 -19.44 -5.55
N TYR A 163 -6.34 -18.61 -4.69
CA TYR A 163 -7.75 -18.71 -4.32
C TYR A 163 -8.70 -18.26 -5.43
N ALA A 164 -8.27 -17.33 -6.30
CA ALA A 164 -9.03 -16.99 -7.49
C ALA A 164 -9.13 -18.19 -8.46
N ILE A 165 -8.02 -18.87 -8.74
CA ILE A 165 -7.96 -20.06 -9.58
C ILE A 165 -8.79 -21.21 -8.99
N ALA A 166 -8.69 -21.39 -7.67
CA ALA A 166 -9.46 -22.40 -6.92
C ALA A 166 -10.96 -22.07 -6.80
N ARG A 167 -11.41 -20.91 -7.27
CA ARG A 167 -12.78 -20.38 -7.16
C ARG A 167 -13.29 -20.26 -5.71
N GLN A 168 -12.38 -20.12 -4.77
CA GLN A 168 -12.67 -19.87 -3.35
C GLN A 168 -12.80 -18.37 -3.11
N LEU A 169 -13.95 -17.80 -3.52
CA LEU A 169 -14.13 -16.34 -3.61
C LEU A 169 -13.98 -15.60 -2.26
N LEU A 170 -14.42 -16.18 -1.14
CA LEU A 170 -14.26 -15.58 0.18
C LEU A 170 -12.78 -15.47 0.57
N ASN A 171 -12.02 -16.54 0.36
CA ASN A 171 -10.58 -16.54 0.63
C ASN A 171 -9.83 -15.61 -0.32
N HIS A 172 -10.21 -15.62 -1.61
CA HIS A 172 -9.67 -14.66 -2.58
C HIS A 172 -9.89 -13.22 -2.13
N GLN A 173 -11.09 -12.86 -1.72
CA GLN A 173 -11.43 -11.52 -1.26
C GLN A 173 -10.63 -11.14 -0.01
N ALA A 174 -10.52 -12.05 0.97
CA ALA A 174 -9.75 -11.79 2.19
C ALA A 174 -8.26 -11.53 1.89
N TRP A 175 -7.66 -12.30 0.99
CA TRP A 175 -6.26 -12.09 0.58
C TRP A 175 -6.08 -10.87 -0.32
N ALA A 176 -7.05 -10.54 -1.16
CA ALA A 176 -7.03 -9.33 -1.97
C ALA A 176 -7.05 -8.06 -1.10
N TRP A 177 -7.81 -8.05 0.01
CA TRP A 177 -7.78 -6.94 0.97
C TRP A 177 -6.42 -6.81 1.65
N ARG A 178 -5.80 -7.93 2.09
CA ARG A 178 -4.45 -7.91 2.65
C ARG A 178 -3.41 -7.42 1.65
N LEU A 179 -3.51 -7.89 0.40
CA LEU A 179 -2.63 -7.42 -0.66
C LEU A 179 -2.81 -5.93 -0.92
N TYR A 180 -4.04 -5.42 -0.91
CA TYR A 180 -4.29 -3.98 -1.06
C TYR A 180 -3.72 -3.17 0.10
N ALA A 181 -3.91 -3.61 1.35
CA ALA A 181 -3.34 -2.95 2.52
C ALA A 181 -1.81 -2.87 2.45
N LEU A 182 -1.16 -3.97 2.02
CA LEU A 182 0.29 -3.97 1.77
C LEU A 182 0.68 -3.08 0.58
N ALA A 183 -0.09 -3.08 -0.49
CA ALA A 183 0.22 -2.28 -1.67
C ALA A 183 0.19 -0.77 -1.42
N ILE A 184 -0.69 -0.28 -0.55
CA ILE A 184 -0.72 1.12 -0.13
C ILE A 184 0.26 1.42 1.02
N GLY A 185 1.02 0.44 1.49
CA GLY A 185 1.90 0.56 2.65
C GLY A 185 2.93 1.68 2.53
N SER A 186 3.51 1.90 1.33
CA SER A 186 4.44 3.00 1.11
C SER A 186 3.79 4.39 1.25
N TRP A 187 2.50 4.50 0.93
CA TRP A 187 1.70 5.69 1.17
C TRP A 187 1.38 5.83 2.67
N LEU A 188 0.94 4.74 3.33
CA LEU A 188 0.69 4.74 4.78
C LEU A 188 1.93 5.16 5.55
N TYR A 189 3.09 4.59 5.26
CA TYR A 189 4.36 4.94 5.88
C TYR A 189 4.61 6.46 5.87
N ARG A 190 4.35 7.12 4.74
CA ARG A 190 4.52 8.58 4.61
C ARG A 190 3.45 9.37 5.34
N MET A 191 2.21 8.88 5.37
CA MET A 191 1.14 9.51 6.14
C MET A 191 1.44 9.45 7.64
N ASP A 192 1.92 8.31 8.13
CA ASP A 192 2.26 8.11 9.52
C ASP A 192 3.42 9.03 9.95
N TYR A 193 4.48 9.15 9.12
CA TYR A 193 5.57 10.09 9.36
C TYR A 193 5.11 11.55 9.33
N GLY A 194 4.29 11.92 8.36
CA GLY A 194 3.72 13.28 8.28
C GLY A 194 2.85 13.63 9.47
N LEU A 195 2.01 12.68 9.92
CA LEU A 195 1.19 12.87 11.11
C LEU A 195 2.05 12.98 12.37
N TRP A 196 3.08 12.13 12.51
CA TRP A 196 4.01 12.16 13.63
C TRP A 196 4.77 13.49 13.71
N LEU A 197 5.24 14.00 12.57
CA LEU A 197 5.84 15.32 12.49
C LEU A 197 4.91 16.41 13.05
N ILE A 198 3.66 16.44 12.59
CA ILE A 198 2.69 17.46 12.99
C ILE A 198 2.39 17.40 14.50
N LEU A 199 2.31 16.18 15.06
CA LEU A 199 1.92 15.97 16.45
C LEU A 199 3.07 16.10 17.44
N THR A 200 4.31 15.81 17.05
CA THR A 200 5.44 15.64 17.99
C THR A 200 6.70 16.40 17.62
N ASP A 201 6.71 17.08 16.47
CA ASP A 201 7.92 17.76 15.97
C ASP A 201 9.14 16.81 15.89
N TRP A 202 8.93 15.63 15.25
CA TRP A 202 9.96 14.61 14.99
C TRP A 202 10.53 13.89 16.24
N VAL A 203 9.84 13.89 17.38
CA VAL A 203 10.34 13.18 18.57
C VAL A 203 10.61 11.71 18.24
N GLY A 204 11.85 11.26 18.47
CA GLY A 204 12.28 9.87 18.27
C GLY A 204 12.64 9.47 16.84
N HIS A 205 12.59 10.41 15.89
CA HIS A 205 13.10 10.25 14.52
C HIS A 205 14.54 10.77 14.42
N THR A 206 15.34 10.16 13.54
CA THR A 206 16.68 10.62 13.16
C THR A 206 16.81 10.70 11.64
N GLU A 207 17.77 11.46 11.14
CA GLU A 207 18.04 11.55 9.68
C GLU A 207 18.50 10.21 9.10
N GLU A 208 19.15 9.38 9.91
CA GLU A 208 19.60 8.03 9.58
C GLU A 208 18.50 6.97 9.70
N PHE A 209 17.28 7.33 10.11
CA PHE A 209 16.13 6.43 10.33
C PHE A 209 16.41 5.31 11.35
N ASP A 210 17.21 5.56 12.36
CA ASP A 210 17.59 4.62 13.43
C ASP A 210 17.05 5.01 14.81
N GLY A 211 16.22 6.05 14.91
CA GLY A 211 15.54 6.45 16.13
C GLY A 211 14.49 5.42 16.58
N TRP A 212 14.07 5.52 17.84
CA TRP A 212 13.07 4.58 18.38
C TRP A 212 11.74 4.62 17.62
N PHE A 213 11.32 5.78 17.15
CA PHE A 213 10.13 5.94 16.30
C PHE A 213 10.32 5.22 14.96
N ASP A 214 11.48 5.38 14.32
CA ASP A 214 11.80 4.75 13.04
C ASP A 214 11.78 3.23 13.15
N HIS A 215 12.30 2.68 14.25
CA HIS A 215 12.26 1.24 14.51
C HIS A 215 10.83 0.72 14.67
N ILE A 216 9.95 1.46 15.35
CA ILE A 216 8.53 1.11 15.44
C ILE A 216 7.88 1.19 14.06
N MET A 217 8.13 2.26 13.33
CA MET A 217 7.54 2.49 12.02
C MET A 217 7.98 1.48 10.96
N ALA A 218 9.15 0.86 11.09
CA ALA A 218 9.59 -0.21 10.20
C ALA A 218 8.59 -1.40 10.14
N PHE A 219 7.68 -1.52 11.13
CA PHE A 219 6.67 -2.57 11.23
C PHE A 219 5.23 -2.02 11.32
N PHE A 220 5.04 -0.88 11.95
CA PHE A 220 3.72 -0.36 12.30
C PHE A 220 2.87 -0.01 11.08
N PHE A 221 3.45 0.52 10.00
CA PHE A 221 2.71 0.97 8.83
C PHE A 221 1.96 -0.15 8.07
N TYR A 222 2.29 -1.43 8.32
CA TYR A 222 1.64 -2.55 7.64
C TYR A 222 1.05 -3.61 8.57
N ILE A 223 1.67 -3.93 9.71
CA ILE A 223 1.20 -5.04 10.58
C ILE A 223 -0.23 -4.83 11.08
N PRO A 224 -0.62 -3.68 11.63
CA PRO A 224 -1.99 -3.46 12.12
C PRO A 224 -3.05 -3.58 11.03
N ASN A 225 -2.68 -3.31 9.79
CA ASN A 225 -3.59 -3.33 8.63
C ASN A 225 -3.81 -4.74 8.05
N LEU A 226 -3.14 -5.77 8.58
CA LEU A 226 -3.28 -7.16 8.16
C LEU A 226 -4.21 -7.98 9.05
N LEU A 227 -4.52 -7.47 10.24
CA LEU A 227 -5.40 -8.10 11.24
C LEU A 227 -6.86 -7.84 10.93
#